data_bcdf6b9683ad45e354fda616e3c10f92
#
_entry.id   bcdf6b9683ad45e354fda616e3c10f92
#
_cell.length_a   1.000
_cell.length_b   1.000
_cell.length_c   1.000
_cell.angle_alpha   90.00
_cell.angle_beta   90.00
_cell.angle_gamma   90.00
#
_symmetry.space_group_name_H-M   'P 1'
#
loop_
_entity.id
_entity.type
_entity.pdbx_description
1 polymer ?
#
loop_
_entity_poly.entity_id
_entity_poly.type
_entity_poly.pdbx_seq_one_letter_code
_entity_poly.pdbx_strand_id
1 'polypeptide(L)'
;MLLNNPVTSLDLSQVVEGNPVATIVIDAQHRVTHWNRACTMLTGVQSEEMVGKSAQWRAFYPSARPIMADLIVDGALDGDLDQYYHGKFRPSASIVGAFEAEDFFPNFGSGGCWLFFTAAAIRDQSGEIIGAIETLQDITERRRAEIALRESEERYKQLSVTDSLTGLFNSRHLHDRLQSEMERAQRYQRPLSLLVIDCDNFKRINDTFGHLEGDKVLQTLAKVIGLCLRRTDSAYRYGGEEFVLILPEAEIGAAAMLAERLRKGFADEMVLADNGQEIRCTVSVGLAAYQAGETESQFIRRADEANYEAKRRGKNCVVAAP
;
A
#
# COMPACT_ATOMS: atom_id res chain seq x y z
N MET A 1 -54.39 29.61 20.32
CA MET A 1 -54.30 28.38 21.13
C MET A 1 -53.00 27.68 20.79
N LEU A 2 -51.94 28.03 21.49
CA LEU A 2 -50.60 27.42 21.33
C LEU A 2 -50.61 26.12 22.15
N LEU A 3 -50.53 24.98 21.48
CA LEU A 3 -50.38 23.69 22.12
C LEU A 3 -49.00 23.67 22.82
N ASN A 4 -49.00 23.83 24.12
CA ASN A 4 -47.88 23.44 24.99
C ASN A 4 -47.76 21.92 24.94
N ASN A 5 -46.96 21.40 24.05
CA ASN A 5 -46.43 20.03 24.18
C ASN A 5 -45.48 20.04 25.36
N PRO A 6 -45.68 19.26 26.43
CA PRO A 6 -44.69 19.09 27.46
C PRO A 6 -43.48 18.41 26.77
N VAL A 7 -42.34 19.15 26.69
CA VAL A 7 -41.07 18.53 26.36
C VAL A 7 -40.81 17.53 27.48
N THR A 8 -41.04 16.27 27.22
CA THR A 8 -40.67 15.19 28.13
C THR A 8 -39.18 15.28 28.32
N SER A 9 -38.76 15.66 29.52
CA SER A 9 -37.32 15.71 29.87
C SER A 9 -36.79 14.29 29.73
N LEU A 10 -36.03 14.03 28.67
CA LEU A 10 -35.29 12.78 28.53
C LEU A 10 -34.31 12.68 29.68
N ASP A 11 -34.39 11.59 30.45
CA ASP A 11 -33.40 11.26 31.44
C ASP A 11 -32.09 10.87 30.73
N LEU A 12 -30.95 11.39 31.21
CA LEU A 12 -29.62 11.08 30.68
C LEU A 12 -29.39 9.57 30.60
N SER A 13 -29.84 8.83 31.61
CA SER A 13 -29.78 7.37 31.65
C SER A 13 -30.50 6.71 30.46
N GLN A 14 -31.64 7.26 30.05
CA GLN A 14 -32.39 6.76 28.87
C GLN A 14 -31.64 7.03 27.57
N VAL A 15 -30.94 8.18 27.48
CA VAL A 15 -30.11 8.52 26.29
C VAL A 15 -28.93 7.59 26.16
N VAL A 16 -28.23 7.29 27.27
CA VAL A 16 -27.08 6.35 27.29
C VAL A 16 -27.57 4.92 26.97
N GLU A 17 -28.67 4.50 27.58
CA GLU A 17 -29.25 3.17 27.35
C GLU A 17 -29.71 2.97 25.90
N GLY A 18 -30.27 4.02 25.30
CA GLY A 18 -30.74 4.00 23.91
C GLY A 18 -29.61 4.17 22.86
N ASN A 19 -28.38 4.43 23.28
CA ASN A 19 -27.25 4.57 22.32
C ASN A 19 -26.93 3.22 21.67
N PRO A 20 -26.93 3.12 20.30
CA PRO A 20 -26.57 1.89 19.60
C PRO A 20 -25.09 1.53 19.70
N VAL A 21 -24.23 2.45 20.14
CA VAL A 21 -22.82 2.20 20.38
C VAL A 21 -22.62 1.71 21.81
N ALA A 22 -21.87 0.63 22.01
CA ALA A 22 -21.54 0.14 23.34
C ALA A 22 -20.86 1.25 24.14
N THR A 23 -21.46 1.63 25.27
CA THR A 23 -21.07 2.80 26.07
C THR A 23 -20.95 2.42 27.54
N ILE A 24 -19.79 2.71 28.11
CA ILE A 24 -19.47 2.56 29.52
C ILE A 24 -19.26 3.96 30.10
N VAL A 25 -19.83 4.20 31.29
CA VAL A 25 -19.53 5.41 32.05
C VAL A 25 -19.07 4.99 33.43
N ILE A 26 -17.95 5.56 33.88
CA ILE A 26 -17.42 5.36 35.24
C ILE A 26 -17.36 6.68 36.01
N ASP A 27 -17.49 6.61 37.33
CA ASP A 27 -17.29 7.76 38.22
C ASP A 27 -15.80 7.97 38.57
N ALA A 28 -15.51 9.02 39.32
CA ALA A 28 -14.15 9.33 39.79
C ALA A 28 -13.58 8.27 40.79
N GLN A 29 -14.37 7.33 41.23
CA GLN A 29 -13.95 6.18 42.04
C GLN A 29 -13.87 4.88 41.22
N HIS A 30 -13.81 5.00 39.88
CA HIS A 30 -13.75 3.89 38.92
C HIS A 30 -14.95 2.94 38.97
N ARG A 31 -16.08 3.35 39.54
CA ARG A 31 -17.27 2.51 39.58
C ARG A 31 -18.09 2.75 38.32
N VAL A 32 -18.51 1.67 37.69
CA VAL A 32 -19.42 1.74 36.52
C VAL A 32 -20.74 2.37 36.95
N THR A 33 -21.09 3.48 36.37
CA THR A 33 -22.40 4.15 36.59
C THR A 33 -23.39 3.77 35.50
N HIS A 34 -22.92 3.57 34.28
CA HIS A 34 -23.76 3.15 33.13
C HIS A 34 -23.03 2.07 32.32
N TRP A 35 -23.79 1.05 31.97
CA TRP A 35 -23.40 -0.04 31.08
C TRP A 35 -24.62 -0.33 30.20
N ASN A 36 -24.61 0.23 28.99
CA ASN A 36 -25.78 0.23 28.17
C ASN A 36 -26.05 -1.14 27.51
N ARG A 37 -27.25 -1.28 26.93
CA ARG A 37 -27.67 -2.52 26.24
C ARG A 37 -26.68 -2.95 25.15
N ALA A 38 -26.06 -2.01 24.42
CA ALA A 38 -25.10 -2.32 23.39
C ALA A 38 -23.82 -2.94 23.98
N CYS A 39 -23.37 -2.52 25.19
CA CYS A 39 -22.28 -3.18 25.93
C CYS A 39 -22.63 -4.63 26.29
N THR A 40 -23.85 -4.84 26.79
CA THR A 40 -24.33 -6.22 27.09
C THR A 40 -24.34 -7.09 25.85
N MET A 41 -24.78 -6.57 24.70
CA MET A 41 -24.80 -7.34 23.45
C MET A 41 -23.38 -7.61 22.91
N LEU A 42 -22.47 -6.66 23.05
CA LEU A 42 -21.10 -6.80 22.58
C LEU A 42 -20.28 -7.76 23.45
N THR A 43 -20.39 -7.64 24.78
CA THR A 43 -19.53 -8.36 25.74
C THR A 43 -20.16 -9.64 26.27
N GLY A 44 -21.49 -9.76 26.21
CA GLY A 44 -22.26 -10.82 26.86
C GLY A 44 -22.44 -10.62 28.37
N VAL A 45 -21.88 -9.54 28.95
CA VAL A 45 -21.94 -9.26 30.39
C VAL A 45 -23.12 -8.35 30.69
N GLN A 46 -23.94 -8.72 31.68
CA GLN A 46 -25.13 -7.99 32.05
C GLN A 46 -24.82 -6.71 32.84
N SER A 47 -25.64 -5.67 32.68
CA SER A 47 -25.43 -4.39 33.37
C SER A 47 -25.45 -4.53 34.89
N GLU A 48 -26.28 -5.42 35.45
CA GLU A 48 -26.39 -5.70 36.89
C GLU A 48 -25.11 -6.30 37.48
N GLU A 49 -24.30 -6.91 36.63
CA GLU A 49 -22.99 -7.46 37.04
C GLU A 49 -21.91 -6.38 37.13
N MET A 50 -22.07 -5.26 36.44
CA MET A 50 -21.07 -4.20 36.27
C MET A 50 -21.42 -2.92 37.03
N VAL A 51 -22.65 -2.45 36.97
CA VAL A 51 -23.07 -1.19 37.60
C VAL A 51 -22.84 -1.22 39.11
N GLY A 52 -22.23 -0.14 39.63
CA GLY A 52 -21.83 0.05 41.03
C GLY A 52 -20.51 -0.63 41.43
N LYS A 53 -19.84 -1.34 40.51
CA LYS A 53 -18.58 -2.04 40.78
C LYS A 53 -17.42 -1.45 39.96
N SER A 54 -16.18 -1.69 40.40
CA SER A 54 -14.95 -1.33 39.70
C SER A 54 -14.32 -2.58 39.07
N ALA A 55 -15.12 -3.32 38.30
CA ALA A 55 -14.75 -4.62 37.73
C ALA A 55 -14.94 -4.70 36.21
N GLN A 56 -15.02 -3.55 35.55
CA GLN A 56 -15.24 -3.40 34.10
C GLN A 56 -14.21 -4.12 33.24
N TRP A 57 -12.97 -4.26 33.72
CA TRP A 57 -11.90 -5.00 33.07
C TRP A 57 -12.26 -6.47 32.77
N ARG A 58 -13.13 -7.09 33.58
CA ARG A 58 -13.53 -8.49 33.42
C ARG A 58 -14.24 -8.77 32.08
N ALA A 59 -14.87 -7.77 31.52
CA ALA A 59 -15.51 -7.91 30.23
C ALA A 59 -14.49 -8.00 29.07
N PHE A 60 -13.25 -7.56 29.28
CA PHE A 60 -12.25 -7.41 28.22
C PHE A 60 -10.98 -8.23 28.44
N TYR A 61 -10.58 -8.44 29.68
CA TYR A 61 -9.26 -8.97 30.03
C TYR A 61 -9.35 -10.16 31.01
N PRO A 62 -8.44 -11.12 30.91
CA PRO A 62 -8.41 -12.26 31.79
C PRO A 62 -7.88 -11.95 33.20
N SER A 63 -7.22 -10.83 33.40
CA SER A 63 -6.65 -10.36 34.65
C SER A 63 -6.95 -8.88 34.88
N ALA A 64 -6.93 -8.48 36.16
CA ALA A 64 -7.20 -7.09 36.53
C ALA A 64 -6.19 -6.12 35.90
N ARG A 65 -6.72 -5.18 35.12
CA ARG A 65 -5.98 -4.04 34.56
C ARG A 65 -6.96 -2.90 34.26
N PRO A 66 -6.50 -1.65 34.24
CA PRO A 66 -7.36 -0.54 33.86
C PRO A 66 -7.82 -0.63 32.40
N ILE A 67 -9.06 -0.24 32.13
CA ILE A 67 -9.54 0.11 30.80
C ILE A 67 -9.14 1.56 30.48
N MET A 68 -9.36 2.04 29.25
CA MET A 68 -8.95 3.39 28.87
C MET A 68 -9.67 4.47 29.69
N ALA A 69 -10.94 4.28 30.02
CA ALA A 69 -11.69 5.18 30.89
C ALA A 69 -11.07 5.31 32.29
N ASP A 70 -10.55 4.22 32.87
CA ASP A 70 -9.88 4.28 34.17
C ASP A 70 -8.63 5.17 34.12
N LEU A 71 -7.79 5.00 33.08
CA LEU A 71 -6.59 5.80 32.91
C LEU A 71 -6.91 7.30 32.72
N ILE A 72 -8.01 7.59 32.04
CA ILE A 72 -8.46 9.01 31.86
C ILE A 72 -8.92 9.60 33.19
N VAL A 73 -9.63 8.84 34.02
CA VAL A 73 -10.04 9.28 35.37
C VAL A 73 -8.82 9.61 36.23
N ASP A 74 -7.76 8.80 36.14
CA ASP A 74 -6.50 9.01 36.85
C ASP A 74 -5.66 10.18 36.29
N GLY A 75 -6.12 10.83 35.23
CA GLY A 75 -5.39 11.90 34.57
C GLY A 75 -4.13 11.43 33.84
N ALA A 76 -4.15 10.17 33.37
CA ALA A 76 -3.01 9.55 32.71
C ALA A 76 -2.50 10.37 31.53
N LEU A 77 -1.19 10.50 31.43
CA LEU A 77 -0.47 11.05 30.29
C LEU A 77 -0.15 9.95 29.27
N ASP A 78 0.32 10.36 28.10
CA ASP A 78 0.65 9.44 27.00
C ASP A 78 1.53 8.24 27.43
N GLY A 79 2.47 8.44 28.37
CA GLY A 79 3.36 7.39 28.87
C GLY A 79 2.63 6.29 29.67
N ASP A 80 1.58 6.66 30.40
CA ASP A 80 0.78 5.71 31.20
C ASP A 80 -0.12 4.88 30.26
N LEU A 81 -0.67 5.50 29.22
CA LEU A 81 -1.43 4.81 28.18
C LEU A 81 -0.55 3.83 27.40
N ASP A 82 0.70 4.20 27.09
CA ASP A 82 1.63 3.33 26.35
C ASP A 82 1.96 2.05 27.11
N GLN A 83 2.01 2.08 28.43
CA GLN A 83 2.21 0.89 29.27
C GLN A 83 1.17 -0.21 29.01
N TYR A 84 -0.09 0.17 28.74
CA TYR A 84 -1.19 -0.77 28.57
C TYR A 84 -1.57 -0.99 27.10
N TYR A 85 -1.31 -0.02 26.22
CA TYR A 85 -1.76 -0.06 24.82
C TYR A 85 -0.61 -0.12 23.81
N HIS A 86 0.67 -0.04 24.25
CA HIS A 86 1.87 -0.31 23.44
C HIS A 86 1.86 0.40 22.07
N GLY A 87 1.60 1.70 22.05
CA GLY A 87 1.54 2.51 20.82
C GLY A 87 0.30 2.29 19.94
N LYS A 88 -0.68 1.50 20.40
CA LYS A 88 -1.94 1.28 19.67
C LYS A 88 -2.99 2.36 19.92
N PHE A 89 -2.67 3.40 20.68
CA PHE A 89 -3.57 4.52 20.98
C PHE A 89 -3.10 5.80 20.29
N ARG A 90 -4.02 6.73 20.15
CA ARG A 90 -3.74 8.09 19.66
C ARG A 90 -4.72 9.07 20.28
N PRO A 91 -4.37 10.38 20.37
CA PRO A 91 -5.34 11.42 20.67
C PRO A 91 -6.47 11.41 19.63
N SER A 92 -7.71 11.59 20.09
CA SER A 92 -8.86 11.66 19.19
C SER A 92 -8.79 12.92 18.33
N ALA A 93 -9.03 12.76 17.02
CA ALA A 93 -9.10 13.89 16.10
C ALA A 93 -10.38 14.74 16.29
N SER A 94 -11.42 14.17 16.93
CA SER A 94 -12.73 14.77 17.03
C SER A 94 -13.00 15.43 18.39
N ILE A 95 -12.38 14.95 19.47
CA ILE A 95 -12.63 15.37 20.84
C ILE A 95 -11.32 15.69 21.55
N VAL A 96 -11.13 16.94 21.93
CA VAL A 96 -9.93 17.38 22.66
C VAL A 96 -9.87 16.69 24.03
N GLY A 97 -8.73 16.06 24.34
CA GLY A 97 -8.51 15.34 25.60
C GLY A 97 -9.12 13.93 25.64
N ALA A 98 -9.64 13.44 24.51
CA ALA A 98 -10.02 12.05 24.36
C ALA A 98 -8.92 11.25 23.66
N PHE A 99 -8.90 9.93 23.88
CA PHE A 99 -8.01 9.00 23.22
C PHE A 99 -8.80 7.91 22.51
N GLU A 100 -8.23 7.39 21.43
CA GLU A 100 -8.78 6.29 20.63
C GLU A 100 -7.74 5.18 20.49
N ALA A 101 -8.21 3.95 20.44
CA ALA A 101 -7.37 2.80 20.13
C ALA A 101 -8.14 1.73 19.37
N GLU A 102 -7.39 0.85 18.70
CA GLU A 102 -7.90 -0.38 18.10
C GLU A 102 -7.10 -1.56 18.67
N ASP A 103 -7.78 -2.58 19.16
CA ASP A 103 -7.10 -3.81 19.60
C ASP A 103 -7.95 -5.06 19.31
N PHE A 104 -7.25 -6.20 19.28
CA PHE A 104 -7.90 -7.50 19.08
C PHE A 104 -8.16 -8.18 20.43
N PHE A 105 -9.38 -8.57 20.67
CA PHE A 105 -9.85 -9.24 21.86
C PHE A 105 -10.16 -10.71 21.55
N PRO A 106 -9.24 -11.65 21.85
CA PRO A 106 -9.36 -13.04 21.42
C PRO A 106 -10.50 -13.80 22.13
N ASN A 107 -10.94 -13.33 23.30
CA ASN A 107 -11.96 -13.99 24.11
C ASN A 107 -13.40 -13.55 23.76
N PHE A 108 -13.59 -12.70 22.75
CA PHE A 108 -14.91 -12.27 22.31
C PHE A 108 -15.48 -13.22 21.25
N GLY A 109 -16.67 -13.78 21.51
CA GLY A 109 -17.34 -14.67 20.58
C GLY A 109 -16.54 -15.94 20.26
N SER A 110 -16.79 -16.54 19.10
CA SER A 110 -16.15 -17.79 18.66
C SER A 110 -14.82 -17.62 17.93
N GLY A 111 -14.34 -16.39 17.71
CA GLY A 111 -13.12 -16.17 16.90
C GLY A 111 -12.38 -14.89 17.23
N GLY A 112 -12.71 -14.25 18.34
CA GLY A 112 -12.16 -12.94 18.70
C GLY A 112 -12.84 -11.78 17.95
N CYS A 113 -12.61 -10.58 18.43
CA CYS A 113 -13.22 -9.36 17.93
C CYS A 113 -12.19 -8.22 17.86
N TRP A 114 -12.17 -7.45 16.78
CA TRP A 114 -11.46 -6.19 16.73
C TRP A 114 -12.36 -5.09 17.24
N LEU A 115 -11.95 -4.44 18.32
CA LEU A 115 -12.67 -3.29 18.86
C LEU A 115 -11.92 -2.00 18.56
N PHE A 116 -12.65 -1.02 18.07
CA PHE A 116 -12.27 0.39 18.12
C PHE A 116 -12.95 1.00 19.34
N PHE A 117 -12.20 1.67 20.17
CA PHE A 117 -12.73 2.31 21.37
C PHE A 117 -12.17 3.71 21.55
N THR A 118 -13.03 4.57 22.10
CA THR A 118 -12.71 5.97 22.38
C THR A 118 -13.11 6.27 23.80
N ALA A 119 -12.20 6.90 24.55
CA ALA A 119 -12.51 7.32 25.92
C ALA A 119 -12.22 8.81 26.12
N ALA A 120 -13.09 9.46 26.89
CA ALA A 120 -13.02 10.89 27.19
C ALA A 120 -13.38 11.17 28.66
N ALA A 121 -12.76 12.21 29.24
CA ALA A 121 -13.07 12.67 30.57
C ALA A 121 -14.44 13.37 30.62
N ILE A 122 -15.20 13.07 31.66
CA ILE A 122 -16.37 13.83 32.05
C ILE A 122 -15.93 14.82 33.13
N ARG A 123 -16.17 16.15 32.90
CA ARG A 123 -15.76 17.21 33.80
C ARG A 123 -16.95 17.96 34.35
N ASP A 124 -16.82 18.45 35.57
CA ASP A 124 -17.78 19.34 36.15
C ASP A 124 -17.60 20.78 35.66
N GLN A 125 -18.40 21.73 36.21
CA GLN A 125 -18.34 23.16 35.86
C GLN A 125 -17.01 23.82 36.26
N SER A 126 -16.26 23.24 37.21
CA SER A 126 -14.96 23.74 37.64
C SER A 126 -13.83 23.23 36.77
N GLY A 127 -14.10 22.22 35.88
CA GLY A 127 -13.13 21.56 35.04
C GLY A 127 -12.49 20.32 35.68
N GLU A 128 -12.90 19.95 36.92
CA GLU A 128 -12.44 18.72 37.55
C GLU A 128 -13.03 17.47 36.90
N ILE A 129 -12.22 16.39 36.81
CA ILE A 129 -12.67 15.11 36.26
C ILE A 129 -13.57 14.43 37.32
N ILE A 130 -14.83 14.25 36.97
CA ILE A 130 -15.84 13.56 37.78
C ILE A 130 -16.15 12.14 37.31
N GLY A 131 -15.53 11.74 36.18
CA GLY A 131 -15.69 10.40 35.61
C GLY A 131 -15.13 10.35 34.19
N ALA A 132 -15.37 9.25 33.51
CA ALA A 132 -15.05 9.08 32.09
C ALA A 132 -16.11 8.27 31.36
N ILE A 133 -16.21 8.51 30.07
CA ILE A 133 -17.04 7.74 29.15
C ILE A 133 -16.12 6.99 28.19
N GLU A 134 -16.41 5.72 27.95
CA GLU A 134 -15.75 4.91 26.93
C GLU A 134 -16.79 4.31 25.99
N THR A 135 -16.56 4.43 24.69
CA THR A 135 -17.41 3.83 23.67
C THR A 135 -16.61 2.76 22.90
N LEU A 136 -17.27 1.66 22.56
CA LEU A 136 -16.66 0.53 21.87
C LEU A 136 -17.48 0.18 20.63
N GLN A 137 -16.77 -0.09 19.53
CA GLN A 137 -17.37 -0.48 18.28
C GLN A 137 -16.66 -1.72 17.73
N ASP A 138 -17.43 -2.74 17.38
CA ASP A 138 -16.89 -3.88 16.65
C ASP A 138 -16.55 -3.48 15.21
N ILE A 139 -15.26 -3.59 14.87
CA ILE A 139 -14.74 -3.30 13.54
C ILE A 139 -14.23 -4.56 12.83
N THR A 140 -14.59 -5.74 13.32
CA THR A 140 -14.07 -7.02 12.82
C THR A 140 -14.42 -7.21 11.33
N GLU A 141 -15.67 -6.94 10.94
CA GLU A 141 -16.09 -7.06 9.56
C GLU A 141 -15.36 -6.06 8.64
N ARG A 142 -15.18 -4.81 9.10
CA ARG A 142 -14.41 -3.80 8.37
C ARG A 142 -12.97 -4.26 8.15
N ARG A 143 -12.29 -4.75 9.19
CA ARG A 143 -10.92 -5.25 9.12
C ARG A 143 -10.79 -6.46 8.19
N ARG A 144 -11.74 -7.39 8.23
CA ARG A 144 -11.78 -8.55 7.32
C ARG A 144 -11.93 -8.11 5.86
N ALA A 145 -12.82 -7.16 5.60
CA ALA A 145 -13.01 -6.64 4.26
C ALA A 145 -11.77 -5.91 3.72
N GLU A 146 -11.11 -5.11 4.55
CA GLU A 146 -9.85 -4.41 4.20
C GLU A 146 -8.74 -5.43 3.85
N ILE A 147 -8.58 -6.49 4.65
CA ILE A 147 -7.60 -7.55 4.40
C ILE A 147 -7.92 -8.29 3.10
N ALA A 148 -9.18 -8.71 2.91
CA ALA A 148 -9.60 -9.43 1.71
C ALA A 148 -9.42 -8.58 0.43
N LEU A 149 -9.70 -7.28 0.50
CA LEU A 149 -9.46 -6.35 -0.60
C LEU A 149 -7.98 -6.27 -0.95
N ARG A 150 -7.12 -6.08 0.05
CA ARG A 150 -5.67 -6.03 -0.12
C ARG A 150 -5.11 -7.31 -0.73
N GLU A 151 -5.53 -8.47 -0.23
CA GLU A 151 -5.12 -9.77 -0.77
C GLU A 151 -5.59 -9.95 -2.22
N SER A 152 -6.79 -9.49 -2.55
CA SER A 152 -7.34 -9.50 -3.90
C SER A 152 -6.53 -8.61 -4.84
N GLU A 153 -6.21 -7.37 -4.42
CA GLU A 153 -5.37 -6.45 -5.20
C GLU A 153 -3.96 -7.02 -5.44
N GLU A 154 -3.35 -7.62 -4.41
CA GLU A 154 -2.04 -8.28 -4.55
C GLU A 154 -2.12 -9.46 -5.52
N ARG A 155 -3.18 -10.25 -5.47
CA ARG A 155 -3.42 -11.35 -6.41
C ARG A 155 -3.61 -10.84 -7.84
N TYR A 156 -4.39 -9.78 -8.06
CA TYR A 156 -4.54 -9.18 -9.39
C TYR A 156 -3.22 -8.62 -9.93
N LYS A 157 -2.43 -7.94 -9.08
CA LYS A 157 -1.08 -7.51 -9.45
C LYS A 157 -0.17 -8.67 -9.83
N GLN A 158 -0.33 -9.81 -9.15
CA GLN A 158 0.43 -11.03 -9.47
C GLN A 158 0.00 -11.70 -10.77
N LEU A 159 -1.27 -11.65 -11.11
CA LEU A 159 -1.82 -12.22 -12.34
C LEU A 159 -1.60 -11.32 -13.57
N SER A 160 -1.38 -10.02 -13.37
CA SER A 160 -1.08 -9.10 -14.47
C SER A 160 0.26 -9.44 -15.10
N VAL A 161 0.29 -9.63 -16.40
CA VAL A 161 1.50 -9.86 -17.20
C VAL A 161 2.05 -8.57 -17.80
N THR A 162 1.33 -7.46 -17.67
CA THR A 162 1.67 -6.16 -18.26
C THR A 162 2.03 -5.12 -17.19
N ASP A 163 2.88 -4.19 -17.56
CA ASP A 163 3.15 -2.95 -16.81
C ASP A 163 2.03 -1.94 -17.05
N SER A 164 1.45 -1.42 -16.00
CA SER A 164 0.28 -0.54 -16.07
C SER A 164 0.56 0.84 -16.67
N LEU A 165 1.81 1.33 -16.60
CA LEU A 165 2.20 2.63 -17.17
C LEU A 165 2.42 2.55 -18.66
N THR A 166 3.16 1.53 -19.09
CA THR A 166 3.68 1.45 -20.47
C THR A 166 2.86 0.51 -21.37
N GLY A 167 2.06 -0.38 -20.80
CA GLY A 167 1.33 -1.43 -21.53
C GLY A 167 2.22 -2.56 -22.07
N LEU A 168 3.54 -2.48 -21.91
CA LEU A 168 4.47 -3.57 -22.22
C LEU A 168 4.34 -4.69 -21.18
N PHE A 169 4.97 -5.83 -21.43
CA PHE A 169 5.04 -6.87 -20.40
C PHE A 169 5.85 -6.40 -19.19
N ASN A 170 5.57 -6.96 -18.03
CA ASN A 170 6.30 -6.68 -16.80
C ASN A 170 7.53 -7.58 -16.61
N SER A 171 8.39 -7.25 -15.64
CA SER A 171 9.61 -8.00 -15.35
C SER A 171 9.36 -9.46 -14.96
N ARG A 172 8.21 -9.79 -14.31
CA ARG A 172 7.88 -11.17 -13.97
C ARG A 172 7.68 -12.01 -15.24
N HIS A 173 6.90 -11.50 -16.18
CA HIS A 173 6.66 -12.21 -17.44
C HIS A 173 7.93 -12.32 -18.31
N LEU A 174 8.91 -11.41 -18.14
CA LEU A 174 10.22 -11.50 -18.77
C LEU A 174 10.91 -12.83 -18.43
N HIS A 175 11.00 -13.16 -17.13
CA HIS A 175 11.73 -14.34 -16.65
C HIS A 175 11.15 -15.64 -17.22
N ASP A 176 9.83 -15.80 -17.14
CA ASP A 176 9.14 -16.99 -17.67
C ASP A 176 9.36 -17.12 -19.19
N ARG A 177 9.27 -16.01 -19.90
CA ARG A 177 9.40 -15.99 -21.35
C ARG A 177 10.86 -16.21 -21.79
N LEU A 178 11.81 -15.57 -21.14
CA LEU A 178 13.23 -15.68 -21.49
C LEU A 178 13.72 -17.12 -21.32
N GLN A 179 13.37 -17.77 -20.24
CA GLN A 179 13.70 -19.17 -20.01
C GLN A 179 13.14 -20.06 -21.15
N SER A 180 11.87 -19.88 -21.52
CA SER A 180 11.23 -20.63 -22.58
C SER A 180 11.90 -20.42 -23.94
N GLU A 181 12.32 -19.19 -24.27
CA GLU A 181 12.99 -18.87 -25.53
C GLU A 181 14.44 -19.38 -25.54
N MET A 182 15.15 -19.40 -24.42
CA MET A 182 16.48 -19.99 -24.28
C MET A 182 16.43 -21.52 -24.52
N GLU A 183 15.48 -22.22 -23.90
CA GLU A 183 15.27 -23.65 -24.13
C GLU A 183 14.95 -23.95 -25.60
N ARG A 184 14.13 -23.09 -26.23
CA ARG A 184 13.79 -23.22 -27.65
C ARG A 184 15.00 -22.95 -28.55
N ALA A 185 15.77 -21.88 -28.27
CA ALA A 185 16.99 -21.56 -29.01
C ALA A 185 18.00 -22.69 -28.93
N GLN A 186 18.20 -23.27 -27.76
CA GLN A 186 19.11 -24.41 -27.56
C GLN A 186 18.63 -25.68 -28.31
N ARG A 187 17.33 -26.01 -28.21
CA ARG A 187 16.74 -27.21 -28.82
C ARG A 187 16.81 -27.19 -30.35
N TYR A 188 16.51 -26.02 -30.93
CA TYR A 188 16.40 -25.89 -32.38
C TYR A 188 17.62 -25.22 -33.02
N GLN A 189 18.67 -24.94 -32.25
CA GLN A 189 19.91 -24.28 -32.69
C GLN A 189 19.62 -22.98 -33.45
N ARG A 190 18.65 -22.18 -32.94
CA ARG A 190 18.27 -20.90 -33.51
C ARG A 190 18.87 -19.74 -32.71
N PRO A 191 19.25 -18.67 -33.40
CA PRO A 191 19.78 -17.50 -32.69
C PRO A 191 18.71 -16.86 -31.78
N LEU A 192 19.15 -16.31 -30.66
CA LEU A 192 18.35 -15.53 -29.74
C LEU A 192 19.16 -14.34 -29.28
N SER A 193 18.60 -13.14 -29.34
CA SER A 193 19.24 -11.93 -28.84
C SER A 193 18.41 -11.25 -27.79
N LEU A 194 19.09 -10.57 -26.86
CA LEU A 194 18.51 -9.80 -25.79
C LEU A 194 19.03 -8.35 -25.84
N LEU A 195 18.12 -7.38 -25.67
CA LEU A 195 18.49 -5.98 -25.51
C LEU A 195 18.12 -5.53 -24.09
N VAL A 196 19.02 -4.79 -23.46
CA VAL A 196 18.78 -3.99 -22.26
C VAL A 196 18.84 -2.51 -22.68
N ILE A 197 17.81 -1.77 -22.38
CA ILE A 197 17.62 -0.36 -22.77
C ILE A 197 17.40 0.45 -21.51
N ASP A 198 18.06 1.58 -21.41
CA ASP A 198 17.92 2.50 -20.28
C ASP A 198 17.76 3.95 -20.79
N CYS A 199 16.85 4.67 -20.15
CA CYS A 199 16.53 6.05 -20.51
C CYS A 199 17.59 7.00 -19.97
N ASP A 200 18.33 7.64 -20.82
CA ASP A 200 19.46 8.49 -20.47
C ASP A 200 19.03 9.71 -19.64
N ASN A 201 19.66 9.89 -18.47
CA ASN A 201 19.43 11.02 -17.57
C ASN A 201 17.97 11.14 -17.07
N PHE A 202 17.24 10.05 -16.98
CA PHE A 202 15.82 10.04 -16.59
C PHE A 202 15.56 10.69 -15.24
N LYS A 203 16.44 10.44 -14.24
CA LYS A 203 16.35 11.12 -12.96
C LYS A 203 16.34 12.65 -13.10
N ARG A 204 17.19 13.23 -13.98
CA ARG A 204 17.20 14.67 -14.22
C ARG A 204 15.90 15.17 -14.84
N ILE A 205 15.24 14.37 -15.68
CA ILE A 205 13.91 14.69 -16.22
C ILE A 205 12.91 14.77 -15.09
N ASN A 206 12.85 13.76 -14.20
CA ASN A 206 11.97 13.76 -13.04
C ASN A 206 12.25 14.93 -12.09
N ASP A 207 13.52 15.21 -11.81
CA ASP A 207 13.91 16.30 -10.92
C ASP A 207 13.56 17.69 -11.51
N THR A 208 13.51 17.82 -12.84
CA THR A 208 13.26 19.10 -13.54
C THR A 208 11.78 19.32 -13.83
N PHE A 209 11.08 18.29 -14.29
CA PHE A 209 9.72 18.37 -14.82
C PHE A 209 8.67 17.66 -13.97
N GLY A 210 9.11 16.85 -12.99
CA GLY A 210 8.24 16.03 -12.16
C GLY A 210 8.00 14.63 -12.74
N HIS A 211 7.54 13.74 -11.85
CA HIS A 211 7.34 12.31 -12.16
C HIS A 211 6.28 12.08 -13.26
N LEU A 212 5.23 12.89 -13.30
CA LEU A 212 4.19 12.74 -14.32
C LEU A 212 4.72 12.96 -15.74
N GLU A 213 5.65 13.90 -15.90
CA GLU A 213 6.30 14.16 -17.18
C GLU A 213 7.30 13.04 -17.52
N GLY A 214 8.02 12.52 -16.53
CA GLY A 214 8.84 11.32 -16.69
C GLY A 214 8.02 10.12 -17.17
N ASP A 215 6.83 9.93 -16.61
CA ASP A 215 5.91 8.87 -17.04
C ASP A 215 5.52 9.00 -18.52
N LYS A 216 5.27 10.22 -19.04
CA LYS A 216 5.01 10.48 -20.47
C LYS A 216 6.21 10.11 -21.34
N VAL A 217 7.44 10.36 -20.86
CA VAL A 217 8.67 9.97 -21.56
C VAL A 217 8.77 8.44 -21.67
N LEU A 218 8.50 7.71 -20.57
CA LEU A 218 8.50 6.24 -20.58
C LEU A 218 7.39 5.66 -21.48
N GLN A 219 6.22 6.26 -21.48
CA GLN A 219 5.13 5.86 -22.38
C GLN A 219 5.50 6.10 -23.86
N THR A 220 6.20 7.20 -24.15
CA THR A 220 6.69 7.49 -25.51
C THR A 220 7.74 6.46 -25.92
N LEU A 221 8.70 6.13 -25.06
CA LEU A 221 9.68 5.07 -25.32
C LEU A 221 8.99 3.72 -25.59
N ALA A 222 8.00 3.36 -24.79
CA ALA A 222 7.25 2.11 -24.99
C ALA A 222 6.52 2.09 -26.36
N LYS A 223 5.96 3.21 -26.81
CA LYS A 223 5.36 3.33 -28.15
C LYS A 223 6.39 3.12 -29.26
N VAL A 224 7.56 3.77 -29.14
CA VAL A 224 8.65 3.60 -30.12
C VAL A 224 9.15 2.16 -30.15
N ILE A 225 9.32 1.52 -29.00
CA ILE A 225 9.65 0.11 -28.89
C ILE A 225 8.61 -0.72 -29.67
N GLY A 226 7.32 -0.53 -29.39
CA GLY A 226 6.25 -1.30 -30.04
C GLY A 226 6.25 -1.15 -31.58
N LEU A 227 6.57 0.04 -32.10
CA LEU A 227 6.66 0.29 -33.53
C LEU A 227 7.88 -0.40 -34.21
N CYS A 228 8.92 -0.71 -33.42
CA CYS A 228 10.12 -1.35 -33.90
C CYS A 228 10.05 -2.88 -33.89
N LEU A 229 9.17 -3.47 -33.10
CA LEU A 229 9.11 -4.91 -32.85
C LEU A 229 8.33 -5.68 -33.94
N ARG A 230 8.75 -6.90 -34.21
CA ARG A 230 7.99 -7.90 -34.96
C ARG A 230 7.01 -8.63 -34.02
N ARG A 231 6.03 -9.33 -34.59
CA ARG A 231 5.05 -10.11 -33.79
C ARG A 231 5.69 -11.20 -32.93
N THR A 232 6.87 -11.69 -33.28
CA THR A 232 7.63 -12.72 -32.55
C THR A 232 8.46 -12.13 -31.41
N ASP A 233 8.78 -10.84 -31.48
CA ASP A 233 9.58 -10.15 -30.49
C ASP A 233 8.71 -9.77 -29.29
N SER A 234 9.32 -9.57 -28.15
CA SER A 234 8.60 -9.13 -26.94
C SER A 234 9.41 -8.09 -26.16
N ALA A 235 8.69 -7.15 -25.57
CA ALA A 235 9.27 -6.07 -24.78
C ALA A 235 8.71 -6.03 -23.38
N TYR A 236 9.56 -5.68 -22.43
CA TYR A 236 9.30 -5.70 -21.00
C TYR A 236 9.79 -4.41 -20.37
N ARG A 237 9.02 -3.86 -19.45
CA ARG A 237 9.55 -2.91 -18.48
C ARG A 237 10.18 -3.68 -17.35
N TYR A 238 11.50 -3.61 -17.23
CA TYR A 238 12.27 -4.39 -16.25
C TYR A 238 12.26 -3.74 -14.86
N GLY A 239 12.37 -2.42 -14.81
CA GLY A 239 12.31 -1.61 -13.60
C GLY A 239 12.29 -0.14 -13.97
N GLY A 240 11.93 0.77 -13.08
CA GLY A 240 11.98 2.22 -13.24
C GLY A 240 11.99 2.73 -14.69
N GLU A 241 13.19 2.99 -15.22
CA GLU A 241 13.50 3.52 -16.55
C GLU A 241 14.16 2.48 -17.50
N GLU A 242 14.16 1.19 -17.08
CA GLU A 242 14.84 0.10 -17.78
C GLU A 242 13.84 -0.79 -18.53
N PHE A 243 14.20 -1.16 -19.74
CA PHE A 243 13.42 -2.02 -20.63
C PHE A 243 14.28 -3.17 -21.15
N VAL A 244 13.67 -4.32 -21.34
CA VAL A 244 14.31 -5.50 -21.90
C VAL A 244 13.52 -5.98 -23.10
N LEU A 245 14.20 -6.37 -24.19
CA LEU A 245 13.59 -6.94 -25.37
C LEU A 245 14.16 -8.33 -25.61
N ILE A 246 13.28 -9.29 -25.87
CA ILE A 246 13.64 -10.64 -26.32
C ILE A 246 13.39 -10.72 -27.82
N LEU A 247 14.41 -11.09 -28.57
CA LEU A 247 14.39 -11.19 -30.03
C LEU A 247 14.67 -12.63 -30.48
N PRO A 248 13.65 -13.50 -30.54
CA PRO A 248 13.81 -14.85 -31.03
C PRO A 248 14.22 -14.86 -32.51
N GLU A 249 15.05 -15.83 -32.88
CA GLU A 249 15.52 -16.04 -34.24
C GLU A 249 16.23 -14.80 -34.86
N ALA A 250 16.84 -13.97 -33.97
CA ALA A 250 17.60 -12.80 -34.39
C ALA A 250 19.08 -12.96 -34.04
N GLU A 251 19.92 -12.90 -35.07
CA GLU A 251 21.37 -12.80 -34.90
C GLU A 251 21.76 -11.42 -34.37
N ILE A 252 22.96 -11.32 -33.80
CA ILE A 252 23.47 -10.10 -33.18
C ILE A 252 23.44 -8.90 -34.12
N GLY A 253 23.72 -9.09 -35.42
CA GLY A 253 23.68 -8.03 -36.41
C GLY A 253 22.27 -7.50 -36.68
N ALA A 254 21.28 -8.38 -36.76
CA ALA A 254 19.88 -8.00 -36.90
C ALA A 254 19.36 -7.28 -35.63
N ALA A 255 19.76 -7.77 -34.46
CA ALA A 255 19.45 -7.16 -33.17
C ALA A 255 20.06 -5.74 -33.07
N ALA A 256 21.31 -5.57 -33.50
CA ALA A 256 21.97 -4.25 -33.53
C ALA A 256 21.27 -3.25 -34.45
N MET A 257 20.79 -3.68 -35.63
CA MET A 257 20.02 -2.82 -36.54
C MET A 257 18.68 -2.39 -35.92
N LEU A 258 17.99 -3.28 -35.20
CA LEU A 258 16.77 -2.95 -34.49
C LEU A 258 17.05 -1.98 -33.34
N ALA A 259 18.09 -2.23 -32.54
CA ALA A 259 18.51 -1.37 -31.46
C ALA A 259 18.83 0.05 -31.94
N GLU A 260 19.55 0.19 -33.04
CA GLU A 260 19.91 1.49 -33.61
C GLU A 260 18.70 2.23 -34.18
N ARG A 261 17.76 1.50 -34.82
CA ARG A 261 16.49 2.08 -35.28
C ARG A 261 15.65 2.60 -34.12
N LEU A 262 15.56 1.83 -33.02
CA LEU A 262 14.84 2.23 -31.82
C LEU A 262 15.50 3.47 -31.19
N ARG A 263 16.82 3.42 -30.99
CA ARG A 263 17.59 4.54 -30.43
C ARG A 263 17.35 5.84 -31.20
N LYS A 264 17.48 5.80 -32.53
CA LYS A 264 17.23 6.95 -33.39
C LYS A 264 15.78 7.41 -33.33
N GLY A 265 14.83 6.47 -33.46
CA GLY A 265 13.40 6.79 -33.39
C GLY A 265 13.03 7.49 -32.09
N PHE A 266 13.58 7.04 -30.95
CA PHE A 266 13.31 7.68 -29.67
C PHE A 266 14.04 9.04 -29.52
N ALA A 267 15.26 9.16 -30.00
CA ALA A 267 15.99 10.44 -29.97
C ALA A 267 15.32 11.55 -30.82
N ASP A 268 14.56 11.16 -31.85
CA ASP A 268 13.79 12.08 -32.69
C ASP A 268 12.43 12.47 -32.06
N GLU A 269 11.96 11.70 -31.06
CA GLU A 269 10.70 12.01 -30.37
C GLU A 269 10.83 13.23 -29.47
N MET A 270 9.75 13.98 -29.40
CA MET A 270 9.60 15.14 -28.52
C MET A 270 8.36 14.96 -27.65
N VAL A 271 8.55 14.98 -26.33
CA VAL A 271 7.46 14.97 -25.38
C VAL A 271 7.17 16.39 -24.94
N LEU A 272 5.91 16.82 -25.09
CA LEU A 272 5.50 18.15 -24.65
C LEU A 272 5.02 18.07 -23.20
N ALA A 273 5.69 18.79 -22.31
CA ALA A 273 5.29 18.91 -20.91
C ALA A 273 4.02 19.78 -20.77
N ASP A 274 3.28 19.63 -19.68
CA ASP A 274 2.04 20.39 -19.43
C ASP A 274 2.28 21.92 -19.38
N ASN A 275 3.50 22.34 -19.03
CA ASN A 275 3.91 23.75 -19.05
C ASN A 275 4.32 24.28 -20.46
N GLY A 276 4.18 23.46 -21.51
CA GLY A 276 4.53 23.78 -22.87
C GLY A 276 6.02 23.65 -23.22
N GLN A 277 6.86 23.16 -22.31
CA GLN A 277 8.28 22.94 -22.61
C GLN A 277 8.49 21.58 -23.31
N GLU A 278 9.48 21.56 -24.21
CA GLU A 278 9.89 20.34 -24.92
C GLU A 278 10.85 19.50 -24.06
N ILE A 279 10.55 18.22 -23.90
CA ILE A 279 11.43 17.25 -23.28
C ILE A 279 11.97 16.33 -24.38
N ARG A 280 13.30 16.27 -24.48
CA ARG A 280 14.00 15.32 -25.35
C ARG A 280 14.83 14.38 -24.50
N CYS A 281 14.74 13.10 -24.80
CA CYS A 281 15.47 12.05 -24.11
C CYS A 281 16.10 11.10 -25.12
N THR A 282 17.18 10.44 -24.72
CA THR A 282 17.83 9.40 -25.50
C THR A 282 17.88 8.12 -24.72
N VAL A 283 18.28 7.03 -25.36
CA VAL A 283 18.49 5.73 -24.70
C VAL A 283 19.89 5.20 -24.97
N SER A 284 20.46 4.56 -23.96
CA SER A 284 21.60 3.69 -24.10
C SER A 284 21.12 2.24 -24.23
N VAL A 285 21.70 1.48 -25.13
CA VAL A 285 21.28 0.12 -25.43
C VAL A 285 22.47 -0.84 -25.38
N GLY A 286 22.35 -1.85 -24.54
CA GLY A 286 23.24 -3.00 -24.51
C GLY A 286 22.57 -4.21 -25.14
N LEU A 287 23.30 -4.97 -25.92
CA LEU A 287 22.76 -6.18 -26.54
C LEU A 287 23.70 -7.39 -26.39
N ALA A 288 23.14 -8.56 -26.25
CA ALA A 288 23.87 -9.81 -26.21
C ALA A 288 23.17 -10.86 -27.07
N ALA A 289 23.96 -11.75 -27.69
CA ALA A 289 23.46 -12.98 -28.29
C ALA A 289 23.55 -14.11 -27.27
N TYR A 290 22.56 -15.00 -27.24
CA TYR A 290 22.52 -16.17 -26.39
C TYR A 290 23.69 -17.11 -26.69
N GLN A 291 24.37 -17.56 -25.67
CA GLN A 291 25.43 -18.57 -25.73
C GLN A 291 24.96 -19.87 -25.12
N ALA A 292 25.12 -20.96 -25.84
CA ALA A 292 24.65 -22.28 -25.39
C ALA A 292 25.23 -22.64 -24.01
N GLY A 293 24.35 -23.00 -23.08
CA GLY A 293 24.72 -23.38 -21.71
C GLY A 293 24.85 -22.27 -20.70
N GLU A 294 24.69 -20.99 -21.10
CA GLU A 294 24.60 -19.91 -20.12
C GLU A 294 23.24 -19.90 -19.40
N THR A 295 23.24 -19.44 -18.17
CA THR A 295 22.01 -19.21 -17.40
C THR A 295 21.35 -17.91 -17.82
N GLU A 296 20.05 -17.77 -17.52
CA GLU A 296 19.30 -16.54 -17.72
C GLU A 296 20.01 -15.31 -17.11
N SER A 297 20.46 -15.45 -15.86
CA SER A 297 21.14 -14.36 -15.16
C SER A 297 22.47 -13.97 -15.84
N GLN A 298 23.18 -14.92 -16.43
CA GLN A 298 24.41 -14.63 -17.19
C GLN A 298 24.11 -13.90 -18.49
N PHE A 299 23.05 -14.32 -19.20
CA PHE A 299 22.63 -13.68 -20.43
C PHE A 299 22.17 -12.24 -20.22
N ILE A 300 21.28 -11.99 -19.24
CA ILE A 300 20.86 -10.63 -18.87
C ILE A 300 22.05 -9.78 -18.45
N ARG A 301 22.95 -10.32 -17.60
CA ARG A 301 24.11 -9.60 -17.14
C ARG A 301 25.04 -9.13 -18.26
N ARG A 302 25.28 -9.97 -19.28
CA ARG A 302 26.12 -9.56 -20.44
C ARG A 302 25.50 -8.40 -21.23
N ALA A 303 24.17 -8.42 -21.40
CA ALA A 303 23.48 -7.30 -22.05
C ALA A 303 23.48 -6.04 -21.18
N ASP A 304 23.37 -6.18 -19.87
CA ASP A 304 23.44 -5.06 -18.93
C ASP A 304 24.84 -4.44 -18.85
N GLU A 305 25.91 -5.26 -18.80
CA GLU A 305 27.28 -4.80 -18.86
C GLU A 305 27.54 -4.02 -20.16
N ALA A 306 26.97 -4.45 -21.28
CA ALA A 306 27.05 -3.71 -22.55
C ALA A 306 26.27 -2.39 -22.50
N ASN A 307 25.11 -2.36 -21.84
CA ASN A 307 24.34 -1.13 -21.59
C ASN A 307 25.14 -0.14 -20.74
N TYR A 308 25.73 -0.62 -19.66
CA TYR A 308 26.61 0.20 -18.83
C TYR A 308 27.80 0.79 -19.61
N GLU A 309 28.40 0.01 -20.51
CA GLU A 309 29.45 0.50 -21.39
C GLU A 309 28.91 1.55 -22.40
N ALA A 310 27.69 1.40 -22.89
CA ALA A 310 27.04 2.43 -23.72
C ALA A 310 26.90 3.76 -22.95
N LYS A 311 26.46 3.70 -21.69
CA LYS A 311 26.40 4.89 -20.82
C LYS A 311 27.77 5.55 -20.62
N ARG A 312 28.84 4.74 -20.44
CA ARG A 312 30.22 5.24 -20.30
C ARG A 312 30.78 5.88 -21.58
N ARG A 313 30.40 5.39 -22.74
CA ARG A 313 30.82 5.94 -24.06
C ARG A 313 30.15 7.28 -24.41
N GLY A 314 29.35 7.84 -23.52
CA GLY A 314 28.70 9.13 -23.69
C GLY A 314 27.21 9.05 -23.90
N LYS A 315 26.63 7.88 -23.63
CA LYS A 315 25.18 7.63 -23.78
C LYS A 315 24.71 7.67 -25.24
N ASN A 316 23.39 7.54 -25.47
CA ASN A 316 22.78 7.62 -26.81
C ASN A 316 23.52 6.76 -27.85
N CYS A 317 23.86 5.54 -27.49
CA CYS A 317 24.55 4.59 -28.39
C CYS A 317 24.17 3.13 -28.08
N VAL A 318 24.51 2.27 -29.01
CA VAL A 318 24.30 0.83 -28.93
C VAL A 318 25.66 0.14 -28.75
N VAL A 319 25.77 -0.77 -27.79
CA VAL A 319 26.96 -1.60 -27.56
C VAL A 319 26.56 -3.07 -27.54
N ALA A 320 27.29 -3.91 -28.26
CA ALA A 320 27.15 -5.35 -28.20
C ALA A 320 28.11 -5.96 -27.18
N ALA A 321 27.63 -6.90 -26.39
CA ALA A 321 28.47 -7.74 -25.55
C ALA A 321 29.37 -8.63 -26.44
N PRO A 322 30.61 -8.91 -26.00
CA PRO A 322 31.53 -9.79 -26.69
C PRO A 322 31.06 -11.25 -26.72
#